data_8f911530cc4d0b5b717a6a86f9d1aa1c
#
_entry.id   8f911530cc4d0b5b717a6a86f9d1aa1c
#
_cell.length_a   1.000
_cell.length_b   1.000
_cell.length_c   1.000
_cell.angle_alpha   90.00
_cell.angle_beta   90.00
_cell.angle_gamma   90.00
#
_symmetry.space_group_name_H-M   'P 1'
#
loop_
_entity.id
_entity.type
_entity.pdbx_description
1 polymer ?
#
loop_
_entity_poly.entity_id
_entity_poly.type
_entity_poly.pdbx_seq_one_letter_code
_entity_poly.pdbx_strand_id
1 'polypeptide(L)'
;MLYVRDLCKLFEVPEKTVLRWIREEQLPAYRFAEQFCFNRSDIATWATARGRSLPESFWKETERSPFRLGDALRNGGVHHDLGSDDRRATMRAVVDSMPLPSDTDRDVLVDHLHAHEVMVATHDHDGIAIPNPKTPIALHVDSPLVSLCFLTQPLCFGGEGSQ
;
A
#
# COMPACT_ATOMS: atom_id res chain seq x y z
N MET A 1 4.67 9.60 -3.03
CA MET A 1 4.74 8.90 -4.30
C MET A 1 5.75 9.62 -5.19
N LEU A 2 6.57 8.92 -5.96
CA LEU A 2 7.59 9.49 -6.84
C LEU A 2 7.16 9.29 -8.30
N TYR A 3 7.56 10.20 -9.17
CA TYR A 3 7.33 10.12 -10.62
C TYR A 3 8.66 9.98 -11.38
N VAL A 4 8.60 9.73 -12.69
CA VAL A 4 9.80 9.58 -13.53
C VAL A 4 10.77 10.75 -13.36
N ARG A 5 10.26 11.99 -13.31
CA ARG A 5 11.07 13.19 -13.09
C ARG A 5 11.83 13.22 -11.78
N ASP A 6 11.21 12.64 -10.72
CA ASP A 6 11.84 12.59 -9.41
C ASP A 6 12.99 11.57 -9.41
N LEU A 7 12.82 10.44 -10.09
CA LEU A 7 13.87 9.45 -10.26
C LEU A 7 15.02 9.99 -11.13
N CYS A 8 14.70 10.76 -12.17
CA CYS A 8 15.73 11.43 -12.98
C CYS A 8 16.62 12.34 -12.13
N LYS A 9 16.03 13.10 -11.21
CA LYS A 9 16.77 13.97 -10.28
C LYS A 9 17.51 13.14 -9.22
N LEU A 10 16.85 12.10 -8.70
CA LEU A 10 17.39 11.28 -7.63
C LEU A 10 18.66 10.52 -8.05
N PHE A 11 18.67 9.98 -9.26
CA PHE A 11 19.77 9.19 -9.81
C PHE A 11 20.65 9.97 -10.80
N GLU A 12 20.36 11.25 -11.02
CA GLU A 12 21.06 12.12 -11.99
C GLU A 12 21.13 11.52 -13.40
N VAL A 13 20.02 10.94 -13.86
CA VAL A 13 19.93 10.25 -15.14
C VAL A 13 18.80 10.81 -16.02
N PRO A 14 18.94 10.73 -17.35
CA PRO A 14 17.87 11.12 -18.26
C PRO A 14 16.68 10.15 -18.19
N GLU A 15 15.49 10.64 -18.54
CA GLU A 15 14.23 9.90 -18.51
C GLU A 15 14.30 8.56 -19.27
N LYS A 16 14.97 8.54 -20.42
CA LYS A 16 15.20 7.31 -21.21
C LYS A 16 15.87 6.20 -20.40
N THR A 17 16.73 6.56 -19.45
CA THR A 17 17.41 5.60 -18.58
C THR A 17 16.44 5.02 -17.55
N VAL A 18 15.61 5.84 -16.94
CA VAL A 18 14.56 5.37 -16.01
C VAL A 18 13.59 4.42 -16.73
N LEU A 19 13.14 4.79 -17.93
CA LEU A 19 12.25 3.95 -18.74
C LEU A 19 12.92 2.63 -19.17
N ARG A 20 14.23 2.63 -19.40
CA ARG A 20 15.00 1.41 -19.63
C ARG A 20 15.04 0.53 -18.40
N TRP A 21 15.26 1.10 -17.21
CA TRP A 21 15.28 0.34 -15.96
C TRP A 21 13.94 -0.34 -15.66
N ILE A 22 12.82 0.31 -15.98
CA ILE A 22 11.50 -0.31 -15.87
C ILE A 22 11.41 -1.57 -16.75
N ARG A 23 11.90 -1.50 -17.99
CA ARG A 23 11.78 -2.58 -18.98
C ARG A 23 12.82 -3.70 -18.80
N GLU A 24 14.06 -3.34 -18.51
CA GLU A 24 15.19 -4.26 -18.55
C GLU A 24 15.68 -4.66 -17.15
N GLU A 25 15.59 -3.76 -16.19
CA GLU A 25 16.12 -3.98 -14.84
C GLU A 25 15.03 -4.20 -13.78
N GLN A 26 13.80 -4.42 -14.22
CA GLN A 26 12.65 -4.68 -13.35
C GLN A 26 12.50 -3.64 -12.22
N LEU A 27 12.71 -2.35 -12.56
CA LEU A 27 12.43 -1.28 -11.63
C LEU A 27 10.92 -1.29 -11.31
N PRO A 28 10.51 -1.49 -10.04
CA PRO A 28 9.11 -1.52 -9.68
C PRO A 28 8.42 -0.20 -10.03
N ALA A 29 7.50 -0.25 -10.96
CA ALA A 29 6.75 0.91 -11.43
C ALA A 29 5.26 0.59 -11.49
N TYR A 30 4.47 1.54 -11.07
CA TYR A 30 3.01 1.49 -11.14
C TYR A 30 2.52 2.47 -12.18
N ARG A 31 1.40 2.17 -12.83
CA ARG A 31 0.83 3.06 -13.83
C ARG A 31 -0.41 3.74 -13.25
N PHE A 32 -0.36 5.07 -13.17
CA PHE A 32 -1.48 5.88 -12.72
C PHE A 32 -1.72 7.00 -13.72
N ALA A 33 -2.94 7.13 -14.25
CA ALA A 33 -3.33 8.16 -15.20
C ALA A 33 -2.29 8.35 -16.34
N GLU A 34 -1.88 7.25 -16.98
CA GLU A 34 -0.89 7.19 -18.07
C GLU A 34 0.56 7.57 -17.69
N GLN A 35 0.84 7.83 -16.40
CA GLN A 35 2.17 8.14 -15.91
C GLN A 35 2.72 6.97 -15.06
N PHE A 36 4.03 6.77 -15.13
CA PHE A 36 4.71 5.87 -14.20
C PHE A 36 4.90 6.57 -12.85
N CYS A 37 4.51 5.87 -11.80
CA CYS A 37 4.76 6.28 -10.42
C CYS A 37 5.48 5.16 -9.66
N PHE A 38 6.16 5.52 -8.58
CA PHE A 38 7.05 4.65 -7.85
C PHE A 38 6.84 4.81 -6.35
N ASN A 39 6.91 3.70 -5.65
CA ASN A 39 6.93 3.71 -4.19
C ASN A 39 8.38 3.90 -3.72
N ARG A 40 8.58 4.70 -2.68
CA ARG A 40 9.91 4.95 -2.12
C ARG A 40 10.59 3.71 -1.57
N SER A 41 9.86 2.87 -0.85
CA SER A 41 10.37 1.62 -0.30
C SER A 41 10.85 0.67 -1.40
N ASP A 42 10.10 0.58 -2.49
CA ASP A 42 10.45 -0.29 -3.62
C ASP A 42 11.71 0.22 -4.33
N ILE A 43 11.82 1.55 -4.50
CA ILE A 43 13.04 2.18 -5.05
C ILE A 43 14.24 1.92 -4.15
N ALA A 44 14.08 2.04 -2.83
CA ALA A 44 15.15 1.77 -1.88
C ALA A 44 15.63 0.32 -1.98
N THR A 45 14.71 -0.63 -1.97
CA THR A 45 15.01 -2.07 -2.08
C THR A 45 15.69 -2.39 -3.42
N TRP A 46 15.12 -1.88 -4.53
CA TRP A 46 15.67 -2.09 -5.87
C TRP A 46 17.08 -1.50 -6.03
N ALA A 47 17.30 -0.28 -5.54
CA ALA A 47 18.60 0.38 -5.60
C ALA A 47 19.64 -0.37 -4.77
N THR A 48 19.30 -0.78 -3.55
CA THR A 48 20.19 -1.57 -2.68
C THR A 48 20.58 -2.91 -3.32
N ALA A 49 19.61 -3.62 -3.88
CA ALA A 49 19.86 -4.92 -4.54
C ALA A 49 20.79 -4.80 -5.75
N ARG A 50 20.93 -3.62 -6.34
CA ARG A 50 21.80 -3.33 -7.51
C ARG A 50 23.05 -2.51 -7.17
N GLY A 51 23.33 -2.31 -5.87
CA GLY A 51 24.47 -1.52 -5.43
C GLY A 51 24.42 -0.06 -5.87
N ARG A 52 23.22 0.48 -6.14
CA ARG A 52 23.04 1.89 -6.50
C ARG A 52 22.91 2.72 -5.23
N SER A 53 23.76 3.74 -5.12
CA SER A 53 23.68 4.67 -4.01
C SER A 53 22.47 5.58 -4.14
N LEU A 54 21.75 5.75 -3.04
CA LEU A 54 20.70 6.75 -2.91
C LEU A 54 21.24 7.96 -2.14
N PRO A 55 20.97 9.18 -2.58
CA PRO A 55 21.45 10.37 -1.90
C PRO A 55 20.83 10.52 -0.51
N GLU A 56 21.53 11.17 0.40
CA GLU A 56 21.05 11.40 1.77
C GLU A 56 19.70 12.14 1.81
N SER A 57 19.45 12.99 0.84
CA SER A 57 18.18 13.71 0.67
C SER A 57 16.98 12.76 0.47
N PHE A 58 17.21 11.59 -0.15
CA PHE A 58 16.16 10.57 -0.29
C PHE A 58 15.68 10.06 1.08
N TRP A 59 16.58 9.87 2.02
CA TRP A 59 16.26 9.41 3.36
C TRP A 59 15.68 10.53 4.23
N LYS A 60 16.19 11.76 4.11
CA LYS A 60 15.72 12.92 4.88
C LYS A 60 14.29 13.35 4.57
N GLU A 61 13.83 13.13 3.35
CA GLU A 61 12.42 13.40 3.00
C GLU A 61 11.44 12.37 3.62
N THR A 62 11.95 11.19 3.96
CA THR A 62 11.21 10.20 4.76
C THR A 62 11.10 10.65 6.22
N GLU A 63 12.05 11.46 6.70
CA GLU A 63 12.06 12.02 8.05
C GLU A 63 11.16 13.26 8.22
N ARG A 64 10.73 13.91 7.11
CA ARG A 64 9.90 15.13 7.16
C ARG A 64 8.51 14.97 7.72
N SER A 65 8.04 13.75 7.83
CA SER A 65 6.90 13.41 8.69
C SER A 65 7.22 12.06 9.33
N PRO A 66 7.77 12.01 10.55
CA PRO A 66 7.98 10.75 11.21
C PRO A 66 6.63 10.07 11.33
N PHE A 67 6.44 9.00 10.56
CA PHE A 67 5.26 8.16 10.68
C PHE A 67 5.24 7.60 12.10
N ARG A 68 4.32 8.11 12.90
CA ARG A 68 4.09 7.59 14.24
C ARG A 68 2.87 6.69 14.17
N LEU A 69 3.07 5.42 14.43
CA LEU A 69 1.98 4.45 14.42
C LEU A 69 0.83 4.87 15.36
N GLY A 70 1.17 5.44 16.52
CA GLY A 70 0.17 5.94 17.46
C GLY A 70 -0.68 7.10 16.91
N ASP A 71 -0.10 7.98 16.09
CA ASP A 71 -0.84 9.06 15.45
C ASP A 71 -1.72 8.50 14.32
N ALA A 72 -1.18 7.58 13.52
CA ALA A 72 -1.93 6.93 12.47
C ALA A 72 -3.10 6.09 13.01
N LEU A 73 -2.93 5.40 14.14
CA LEU A 73 -4.00 4.70 14.83
C LEU A 73 -5.06 5.65 15.40
N ARG A 74 -4.66 6.82 15.91
CA ARG A 74 -5.64 7.84 16.33
C ARG A 74 -6.44 8.37 15.14
N ASN A 75 -5.80 8.52 14.00
CA ASN A 75 -6.47 8.97 12.77
C ASN A 75 -7.39 7.91 12.18
N GLY A 76 -7.00 6.64 12.21
CA GLY A 76 -7.76 5.54 11.60
C GLY A 76 -8.73 4.83 12.55
N GLY A 77 -8.44 4.89 13.85
CA GLY A 77 -9.30 4.31 14.88
C GLY A 77 -9.08 2.83 15.16
N VAL A 78 -9.70 2.39 16.25
CA VAL A 78 -9.78 0.98 16.65
C VAL A 78 -11.26 0.60 16.65
N HIS A 79 -11.60 -0.43 15.91
CA HIS A 79 -12.97 -0.87 15.67
C HIS A 79 -13.14 -2.30 16.18
N HIS A 80 -14.21 -2.56 16.88
CA HIS A 80 -14.52 -3.85 17.45
C HIS A 80 -15.79 -4.43 16.83
N ASP A 81 -15.95 -5.73 16.96
CA ASP A 81 -17.15 -6.46 16.56
C ASP A 81 -17.54 -6.27 15.08
N LEU A 82 -16.51 -6.18 14.22
CA LEU A 82 -16.72 -6.07 12.79
C LEU A 82 -16.82 -7.43 12.12
N GLY A 83 -17.59 -7.47 11.04
CA GLY A 83 -17.61 -8.59 10.11
C GLY A 83 -18.84 -9.47 10.20
N SER A 84 -18.81 -10.48 9.37
CA SER A 84 -19.83 -11.53 9.22
C SER A 84 -19.13 -12.81 8.77
N ASP A 85 -19.88 -13.87 8.50
CA ASP A 85 -19.37 -15.13 7.94
C ASP A 85 -18.88 -14.97 6.47
N ASP A 86 -19.25 -13.86 5.82
CA ASP A 86 -18.86 -13.56 4.46
C ASP A 86 -17.68 -12.59 4.41
N ARG A 87 -16.63 -12.99 3.70
CA ARG A 87 -15.39 -12.21 3.54
C ARG A 87 -15.62 -10.83 2.91
N ARG A 88 -16.44 -10.78 1.85
CA ARG A 88 -16.72 -9.51 1.17
C ARG A 88 -17.52 -8.56 2.04
N ALA A 89 -18.50 -9.08 2.76
CA ALA A 89 -19.29 -8.31 3.72
C ALA A 89 -18.42 -7.79 4.88
N THR A 90 -17.49 -8.62 5.36
CA THR A 90 -16.52 -8.19 6.38
C THR A 90 -15.59 -7.09 5.85
N MET A 91 -15.05 -7.25 4.63
CA MET A 91 -14.21 -6.20 4.02
C MET A 91 -14.98 -4.90 3.83
N ARG A 92 -16.27 -5.01 3.48
CA ARG A 92 -17.17 -3.85 3.40
C ARG A 92 -17.29 -3.16 4.77
N ALA A 93 -17.56 -3.90 5.83
CA ALA A 93 -17.68 -3.36 7.18
C ALA A 93 -16.38 -2.67 7.64
N VAL A 94 -15.22 -3.25 7.30
CA VAL A 94 -13.91 -2.65 7.56
C VAL A 94 -13.77 -1.31 6.81
N VAL A 95 -14.04 -1.27 5.50
CA VAL A 95 -13.92 -0.05 4.69
C VAL A 95 -14.92 1.02 5.17
N ASP A 96 -16.13 0.62 5.56
CA ASP A 96 -17.15 1.56 6.05
C ASP A 96 -16.80 2.15 7.42
N SER A 97 -16.03 1.43 8.24
CA SER A 97 -15.53 1.93 9.52
C SER A 97 -14.37 2.92 9.39
N MET A 98 -13.68 2.94 8.25
CA MET A 98 -12.54 3.83 8.04
C MET A 98 -12.96 5.28 7.86
N PRO A 99 -12.26 6.26 8.48
CA PRO A 99 -12.52 7.68 8.33
C PRO A 99 -11.99 8.22 6.99
N LEU A 100 -12.54 7.73 5.90
CA LEU A 100 -12.19 8.15 4.55
C LEU A 100 -13.01 9.37 4.12
N PRO A 101 -12.47 10.21 3.21
CA PRO A 101 -13.21 11.31 2.61
C PRO A 101 -14.56 10.86 2.02
N SER A 102 -15.54 11.74 2.02
CA SER A 102 -16.90 11.45 1.55
C SER A 102 -16.99 11.18 0.04
N ASP A 103 -16.01 11.64 -0.72
CA ASP A 103 -15.85 11.41 -2.16
C ASP A 103 -15.11 10.10 -2.50
N THR A 104 -14.68 9.35 -1.49
CA THR A 104 -14.03 8.05 -1.70
C THR A 104 -15.05 7.03 -2.17
N ASP A 105 -14.81 6.44 -3.33
CA ASP A 105 -15.60 5.31 -3.82
C ASP A 105 -15.26 4.03 -3.02
N ARG A 106 -16.08 3.78 -1.99
CA ARG A 106 -15.91 2.64 -1.07
C ARG A 106 -16.18 1.30 -1.75
N ASP A 107 -17.02 1.26 -2.78
CA ASP A 107 -17.29 0.03 -3.54
C ASP A 107 -16.05 -0.40 -4.31
N VAL A 108 -15.45 0.53 -5.02
CA VAL A 108 -14.19 0.30 -5.75
C VAL A 108 -13.08 -0.11 -4.79
N LEU A 109 -13.00 0.51 -3.60
CA LEU A 109 -12.00 0.16 -2.61
C LEU A 109 -12.19 -1.27 -2.08
N VAL A 110 -13.43 -1.66 -1.76
CA VAL A 110 -13.77 -3.02 -1.33
C VAL A 110 -13.42 -4.04 -2.42
N ASP A 111 -13.80 -3.79 -3.66
CA ASP A 111 -13.50 -4.68 -4.78
C ASP A 111 -11.98 -4.82 -4.99
N HIS A 112 -11.25 -3.73 -4.84
CA HIS A 112 -9.80 -3.72 -4.98
C HIS A 112 -9.11 -4.52 -3.87
N LEU A 113 -9.50 -4.33 -2.64
CA LEU A 113 -8.97 -5.08 -1.50
C LEU A 113 -9.36 -6.56 -1.58
N HIS A 114 -10.62 -6.86 -1.94
CA HIS A 114 -11.11 -8.23 -2.07
C HIS A 114 -10.42 -9.00 -3.19
N ALA A 115 -10.25 -8.40 -4.37
CA ALA A 115 -9.60 -9.04 -5.52
C ALA A 115 -8.15 -9.44 -5.22
N HIS A 116 -7.50 -8.73 -4.29
CA HIS A 116 -6.10 -8.96 -3.94
C HIS A 116 -5.89 -10.08 -2.94
N GLU A 117 -6.79 -10.24 -2.00
CA GLU A 117 -6.69 -11.28 -1.00
C GLU A 117 -6.87 -12.68 -1.56
N VAL A 118 -7.54 -12.80 -2.69
CA VAL A 118 -7.64 -14.07 -3.43
C VAL A 118 -6.29 -14.46 -4.06
N MET A 119 -5.40 -13.50 -4.31
CA MET A 119 -4.15 -13.74 -5.07
C MET A 119 -2.88 -13.76 -4.22
N VAL A 120 -2.86 -13.08 -3.09
CA VAL A 120 -1.71 -13.04 -2.18
C VAL A 120 -2.18 -13.14 -0.75
N ALA A 121 -2.20 -14.36 -0.24
CA ALA A 121 -2.45 -14.58 1.17
C ALA A 121 -1.32 -13.95 2.00
N THR A 122 -1.58 -12.80 2.57
CA THR A 122 -0.76 -12.24 3.62
C THR A 122 -1.17 -12.92 4.92
N HIS A 123 -0.71 -14.15 5.11
CA HIS A 123 -0.91 -14.77 6.42
C HIS A 123 0.21 -14.34 7.32
N ASP A 124 -0.16 -13.78 8.41
CA ASP A 124 0.64 -13.92 9.59
C ASP A 124 0.05 -15.06 10.44
N HIS A 125 0.90 -15.93 10.95
CA HIS A 125 0.50 -17.09 11.74
C HIS A 125 -0.16 -16.71 13.07
N ASP A 126 -0.18 -15.42 13.40
CA ASP A 126 -0.67 -14.87 14.68
C ASP A 126 -2.11 -14.33 14.63
N GLY A 127 -2.85 -14.62 13.57
CA GLY A 127 -4.25 -14.17 13.44
C GLY A 127 -4.40 -12.70 13.05
N ILE A 128 -3.35 -12.09 12.51
CA ILE A 128 -3.35 -10.73 11.98
C ILE A 128 -3.34 -10.80 10.45
N ALA A 129 -4.22 -10.07 9.80
CA ALA A 129 -4.23 -9.90 8.35
C ALA A 129 -4.03 -8.43 7.98
N ILE A 130 -3.15 -8.16 7.03
CA ILE A 130 -2.91 -6.83 6.48
C ILE A 130 -3.29 -6.88 5.00
N PRO A 131 -4.44 -6.32 4.60
CA PRO A 131 -4.81 -6.24 3.19
C PRO A 131 -3.78 -5.41 2.43
N ASN A 132 -3.18 -6.00 1.41
CA ASN A 132 -2.14 -5.35 0.61
C ASN A 132 -2.52 -5.34 -0.87
N PRO A 133 -3.12 -4.28 -1.38
CA PRO A 133 -3.48 -4.20 -2.79
C PRO A 133 -2.22 -4.17 -3.68
N LYS A 134 -2.19 -4.97 -4.75
CA LYS A 134 -1.10 -5.03 -5.75
C LYS A 134 -0.83 -3.69 -6.42
N THR A 135 -1.91 -2.95 -6.64
CA THR A 135 -1.87 -1.63 -7.27
C THR A 135 -2.11 -0.58 -6.19
N PRO A 136 -1.24 0.41 -6.03
CA PRO A 136 -1.48 1.48 -5.10
C PRO A 136 -2.83 2.15 -5.36
N ILE A 137 -3.61 2.31 -4.33
CA ILE A 137 -4.87 3.06 -4.39
C ILE A 137 -4.56 4.47 -3.89
N ALA A 138 -4.88 5.47 -4.71
CA ALA A 138 -4.77 6.86 -4.29
C ALA A 138 -5.99 7.22 -3.43
N LEU A 139 -5.77 7.31 -2.13
CA LEU A 139 -6.74 7.87 -1.18
C LEU A 139 -6.30 9.29 -0.85
N HIS A 140 -7.20 10.26 -1.05
CA HIS A 140 -6.95 11.67 -0.75
C HIS A 140 -7.17 11.91 0.75
N VAL A 141 -6.28 11.38 1.57
CA VAL A 141 -6.30 11.60 3.03
C VAL A 141 -5.22 12.61 3.42
N ASP A 142 -5.55 13.53 4.32
CA ASP A 142 -4.63 14.59 4.76
C ASP A 142 -3.48 14.07 5.62
N SER A 143 -3.67 12.92 6.25
CA SER A 143 -2.68 12.32 7.16
C SER A 143 -2.69 10.80 7.06
N PRO A 144 -1.56 10.14 7.30
CA PRO A 144 -1.51 8.69 7.39
C PRO A 144 -2.52 8.17 8.42
N LEU A 145 -3.23 7.10 8.06
CA LEU A 145 -4.17 6.43 8.96
C LEU A 145 -3.92 4.91 8.97
N VAL A 146 -4.14 4.31 10.12
CA VAL A 146 -4.17 2.86 10.32
C VAL A 146 -5.43 2.53 11.11
N SER A 147 -6.32 1.75 10.53
CA SER A 147 -7.50 1.25 11.22
C SER A 147 -7.22 -0.16 11.73
N LEU A 148 -7.33 -0.36 13.03
CA LEU A 148 -7.23 -1.68 13.65
C LEU A 148 -8.64 -2.23 13.86
N CYS A 149 -8.93 -3.35 13.19
CA CYS A 149 -10.25 -3.94 13.19
C CYS A 149 -10.23 -5.30 13.88
N PHE A 150 -11.01 -5.46 14.92
CA PHE A 150 -11.24 -6.75 15.58
C PHE A 150 -12.49 -7.38 15.00
N LEU A 151 -12.33 -8.56 14.40
CA LEU A 151 -13.43 -9.28 13.79
C LEU A 151 -14.17 -10.12 14.82
N THR A 152 -15.49 -10.24 14.65
CA THR A 152 -16.34 -11.11 15.51
C THR A 152 -16.01 -12.59 15.34
N GLN A 153 -15.53 -12.97 14.14
CA GLN A 153 -15.15 -14.34 13.82
C GLN A 153 -13.84 -14.35 13.01
N PRO A 154 -12.98 -15.36 13.20
CA PRO A 154 -11.81 -15.53 12.36
C PRO A 154 -12.20 -15.75 10.90
N LEU A 155 -11.58 -15.01 10.00
CA LEU A 155 -11.71 -15.22 8.56
C LEU A 155 -10.40 -15.75 7.98
N CYS A 156 -10.50 -16.75 7.13
CA CYS A 156 -9.35 -17.19 6.35
C CYS A 156 -9.11 -16.20 5.20
N PHE A 157 -8.02 -15.47 5.29
CA PHE A 157 -7.47 -14.70 4.19
C PHE A 157 -6.46 -15.58 3.47
N GLY A 158 -6.79 -16.11 2.30
CA GLY A 158 -5.91 -16.98 1.52
C GLY A 158 -6.70 -17.90 0.61
N GLY A 159 -6.14 -18.26 -0.55
CA GLY A 159 -6.75 -19.22 -1.47
C GLY A 159 -6.93 -20.59 -0.83
N GLU A 160 -7.92 -21.35 -1.30
CA GLU A 160 -8.14 -22.74 -0.94
C GLU A 160 -6.83 -23.54 -1.14
N GLY A 161 -6.16 -23.91 -0.05
CA GLY A 161 -4.98 -24.77 -0.16
C GLY A 161 -4.00 -24.77 1.01
N SER A 162 -4.31 -24.23 2.15
CA SER A 162 -3.49 -24.42 3.35
C SER A 162 -4.30 -25.09 4.45
N GLN A 163 -4.26 -26.45 4.44
CA GLN A 163 -4.45 -27.27 5.62
C GLN A 163 -3.11 -27.51 6.28
#